data_25e56521b962af63be3796c8faa69648
#
_entry.id   25e56521b962af63be3796c8faa69648
#
_cell.length_a   1.000
_cell.length_b   1.000
_cell.length_c   1.000
_cell.angle_alpha   90.00
_cell.angle_beta   90.00
_cell.angle_gamma   90.00
#
_symmetry.space_group_name_H-M   'P 1'
#
loop_
_entity.id
_entity.type
_entity.pdbx_description
1 polymer ?
#
loop_
_entity_poly.entity_id
_entity_poly.type
_entity_poly.pdbx_seq_one_letter_code
_entity_poly.pdbx_strand_id
1 'polypeptide(L)'
;MYLPENWAGDAKLRKKAEVPEEIRFQTKQEIALDQIRSLCEEDIERGIVLADAAYGNHHGFREELEKLELLYAVGIQSSTTVWPPGTAPLPPKPRKTPSRPAHLLRRDQHHQPLSVKEMALCLTPGDLRRVSWREGTRGTMHSRFACLRVRIAHRDIWRKEPHPEQWLLIEWPKEEKEPTKYWLSNLPESIPLRRLVLLAKQRWIIERDYQELKQELGLGHFEGRGWRGFHHHASLCIAAYGFLVRERCLFPPPPGESQRAASLHLPLPRPELGYTPRGAADAH
;
A
#
# COMPACT_ATOMS: atom_id res chain seq x y z
N MET A 1 9.89 -0.63 -16.46
CA MET A 1 10.33 0.78 -16.34
C MET A 1 9.18 1.72 -16.66
N TYR A 2 8.99 2.80 -15.90
CA TYR A 2 7.99 3.83 -16.23
C TYR A 2 8.46 4.67 -17.42
N LEU A 3 7.72 4.64 -18.53
CA LEU A 3 7.95 5.51 -19.68
C LEU A 3 6.93 6.66 -19.60
N PRO A 4 7.37 7.92 -19.42
CA PRO A 4 6.45 9.06 -19.37
C PRO A 4 5.58 9.15 -20.62
N GLU A 5 4.35 9.64 -20.50
CA GLU A 5 3.37 9.68 -21.59
C GLU A 5 3.88 10.51 -22.81
N ASN A 6 4.54 11.65 -22.55
CA ASN A 6 5.15 12.47 -23.59
C ASN A 6 6.27 11.75 -24.36
N TRP A 7 6.98 10.81 -23.72
CA TRP A 7 7.97 9.96 -24.37
C TRP A 7 7.30 8.81 -25.15
N ALA A 8 6.26 8.23 -24.58
CA ALA A 8 5.53 7.12 -25.20
C ALA A 8 4.89 7.54 -26.52
N GLY A 9 4.44 8.80 -26.63
CA GLY A 9 3.84 9.37 -27.86
C GLY A 9 4.83 9.90 -28.87
N ASP A 10 6.12 10.08 -28.52
CA ASP A 10 7.12 10.65 -29.44
C ASP A 10 7.91 9.57 -30.19
N ALA A 11 7.55 9.34 -31.46
CA ALA A 11 8.19 8.34 -32.29
C ALA A 11 9.70 8.61 -32.52
N LYS A 12 10.15 9.88 -32.53
CA LYS A 12 11.56 10.22 -32.72
C LYS A 12 12.39 9.92 -31.50
N LEU A 13 11.88 10.27 -30.30
CA LEU A 13 12.52 9.93 -29.04
C LEU A 13 12.57 8.43 -28.82
N ARG A 14 11.49 7.71 -29.09
CA ARG A 14 11.42 6.24 -29.00
C ARG A 14 12.47 5.57 -29.90
N LYS A 15 12.55 5.98 -31.16
CA LYS A 15 13.53 5.44 -32.11
C LYS A 15 14.96 5.75 -31.66
N LYS A 16 15.23 6.97 -31.16
CA LYS A 16 16.56 7.38 -30.70
C LYS A 16 17.02 6.61 -29.47
N ALA A 17 16.09 6.24 -28.57
CA ALA A 17 16.36 5.47 -27.37
C ALA A 17 16.21 3.96 -27.58
N GLU A 18 15.87 3.51 -28.79
CA GLU A 18 15.65 2.10 -29.14
C GLU A 18 14.59 1.43 -28.24
N VAL A 19 13.48 2.17 -27.95
CA VAL A 19 12.38 1.63 -27.16
C VAL A 19 11.62 0.62 -28.03
N PRO A 20 11.44 -0.64 -27.57
CA PRO A 20 10.71 -1.66 -28.32
C PRO A 20 9.29 -1.22 -28.69
N GLU A 21 8.80 -1.66 -29.86
CA GLU A 21 7.48 -1.24 -30.36
C GLU A 21 6.32 -1.71 -29.50
N GLU A 22 6.45 -2.85 -28.85
CA GLU A 22 5.48 -3.43 -27.93
C GLU A 22 5.30 -2.65 -26.64
N ILE A 23 6.29 -1.85 -26.23
CA ILE A 23 6.20 -1.05 -25.02
C ILE A 23 5.20 0.09 -25.21
N ARG A 24 4.17 0.11 -24.41
CA ARG A 24 3.12 1.14 -24.37
C ARG A 24 3.24 1.98 -23.10
N PHE A 25 2.59 3.14 -23.12
CA PHE A 25 2.39 3.91 -21.91
C PHE A 25 1.55 3.10 -20.91
N GLN A 26 2.03 3.06 -19.69
CA GLN A 26 1.31 2.54 -18.53
C GLN A 26 1.50 3.51 -17.37
N THR A 27 0.46 3.68 -16.58
CA THR A 27 0.56 4.41 -15.31
C THR A 27 1.43 3.63 -14.33
N LYS A 28 1.97 4.30 -13.32
CA LYS A 28 2.77 3.64 -12.28
C LYS A 28 1.96 2.56 -11.54
N GLN A 29 0.66 2.78 -11.37
CA GLN A 29 -0.26 1.84 -10.73
C GLN A 29 -0.45 0.57 -11.57
N GLU A 30 -0.61 0.71 -12.89
CA GLU A 30 -0.70 -0.43 -13.81
C GLU A 30 0.59 -1.25 -13.83
N ILE A 31 1.75 -0.60 -13.93
CA ILE A 31 3.04 -1.28 -13.86
C ILE A 31 3.20 -2.06 -12.56
N ALA A 32 2.84 -1.43 -11.43
CA ALA A 32 2.92 -2.10 -10.13
C ALA A 32 1.98 -3.31 -10.03
N LEU A 33 0.75 -3.20 -10.57
CA LEU A 33 -0.19 -4.32 -10.61
C LEU A 33 0.29 -5.47 -11.50
N ASP A 34 0.88 -5.16 -12.65
CA ASP A 34 1.43 -6.18 -13.54
C ASP A 34 2.58 -6.93 -12.88
N GLN A 35 3.47 -6.21 -12.17
CA GLN A 35 4.54 -6.84 -11.40
C GLN A 35 3.99 -7.70 -10.24
N ILE A 36 2.97 -7.21 -9.52
CA ILE A 36 2.34 -7.96 -8.43
C ILE A 36 1.67 -9.23 -8.97
N ARG A 37 0.97 -9.15 -10.11
CA ARG A 37 0.36 -10.34 -10.75
C ARG A 37 1.41 -11.37 -11.13
N SER A 38 2.50 -10.94 -11.77
CA SER A 38 3.61 -11.84 -12.12
C SER A 38 4.19 -12.54 -10.88
N LEU A 39 4.37 -11.79 -9.78
CA LEU A 39 4.84 -12.39 -8.51
C LEU A 39 3.83 -13.37 -7.89
N CYS A 40 2.52 -13.14 -8.09
CA CYS A 40 1.49 -14.07 -7.63
C CYS A 40 1.42 -15.38 -8.44
N GLU A 41 1.90 -15.36 -9.69
CA GLU A 41 2.01 -16.53 -10.57
C GLU A 41 3.25 -17.38 -10.25
N GLU A 42 4.24 -16.79 -9.58
CA GLU A 42 5.42 -17.51 -9.08
C GLU A 42 5.12 -18.13 -7.71
N ASP A 43 5.82 -19.21 -7.35
CA ASP A 43 5.70 -19.87 -6.04
C ASP A 43 6.43 -19.08 -4.93
N ILE A 44 6.01 -17.82 -4.76
CA ILE A 44 6.54 -16.90 -3.76
C ILE A 44 5.51 -16.70 -2.65
N GLU A 45 5.95 -16.80 -1.40
CA GLU A 45 5.10 -16.54 -0.24
C GLU A 45 4.49 -15.12 -0.31
N ARG A 46 3.15 -15.04 -0.23
CA ARG A 46 2.42 -13.79 -0.34
C ARG A 46 2.59 -12.94 0.91
N GLY A 47 3.19 -11.76 0.74
CA GLY A 47 3.35 -10.76 1.78
C GLY A 47 2.22 -9.75 1.83
N ILE A 48 2.38 -8.76 2.70
CA ILE A 48 1.46 -7.61 2.81
C ILE A 48 1.94 -6.50 1.89
N VAL A 49 1.06 -6.01 1.01
CA VAL A 49 1.38 -4.92 0.09
C VAL A 49 1.39 -3.59 0.84
N LEU A 50 2.51 -2.89 0.81
CA LEU A 50 2.69 -1.57 1.37
C LEU A 50 2.88 -0.54 0.25
N ALA A 51 2.06 0.51 0.24
CA ALA A 51 2.17 1.56 -0.76
C ALA A 51 1.86 2.94 -0.16
N ASP A 52 2.30 4.00 -0.84
CA ASP A 52 1.98 5.37 -0.46
C ASP A 52 0.63 5.84 -1.03
N ALA A 53 0.30 7.09 -0.79
CA ALA A 53 -0.96 7.68 -1.23
C ALA A 53 -1.06 7.82 -2.76
N ALA A 54 0.06 7.79 -3.50
CA ALA A 54 0.01 7.81 -4.97
C ALA A 54 -0.62 6.53 -5.54
N TYR A 55 -0.46 5.41 -4.84
CA TYR A 55 -1.10 4.14 -5.18
C TYR A 55 -2.39 3.93 -4.38
N GLY A 56 -2.34 4.20 -3.07
CA GLY A 56 -3.46 3.92 -2.17
C GLY A 56 -4.71 4.75 -2.44
N ASN A 57 -4.62 5.96 -3.01
CA ASN A 57 -5.79 6.71 -3.45
C ASN A 57 -6.47 6.13 -4.69
N HIS A 58 -5.74 5.37 -5.49
CA HIS A 58 -6.30 4.79 -6.70
C HIS A 58 -7.21 3.60 -6.35
N HIS A 59 -8.51 3.80 -6.48
CA HIS A 59 -9.51 2.77 -6.12
C HIS A 59 -9.29 1.46 -6.86
N GLY A 60 -9.08 1.52 -8.18
CA GLY A 60 -8.81 0.34 -9.00
C GLY A 60 -7.57 -0.45 -8.55
N PHE A 61 -6.55 0.22 -8.03
CA PHE A 61 -5.37 -0.46 -7.47
C PHE A 61 -5.75 -1.33 -6.26
N ARG A 62 -6.52 -0.77 -5.32
CA ARG A 62 -6.97 -1.53 -4.14
C ARG A 62 -7.93 -2.68 -4.51
N GLU A 63 -8.87 -2.43 -5.45
CA GLU A 63 -9.78 -3.49 -5.94
C GLU A 63 -9.03 -4.66 -6.58
N GLU A 64 -7.97 -4.39 -7.35
CA GLU A 64 -7.16 -5.44 -7.94
C GLU A 64 -6.37 -6.23 -6.88
N LEU A 65 -5.84 -5.55 -5.84
CA LEU A 65 -5.22 -6.25 -4.71
C LEU A 65 -6.22 -7.18 -4.00
N GLU A 66 -7.47 -6.72 -3.80
CA GLU A 66 -8.54 -7.53 -3.19
C GLU A 66 -8.92 -8.73 -4.06
N LYS A 67 -8.98 -8.57 -5.40
CA LYS A 67 -9.22 -9.69 -6.33
C LYS A 67 -8.09 -10.72 -6.32
N LEU A 68 -6.86 -10.28 -6.11
CA LEU A 68 -5.69 -11.14 -5.94
C LEU A 68 -5.59 -11.75 -4.53
N GLU A 69 -6.58 -11.48 -3.67
CA GLU A 69 -6.62 -11.92 -2.27
C GLU A 69 -5.38 -11.49 -1.46
N LEU A 70 -4.80 -10.33 -1.81
CA LEU A 70 -3.66 -9.78 -1.12
C LEU A 70 -4.06 -8.88 0.04
N LEU A 71 -3.35 -9.03 1.15
CA LEU A 71 -3.45 -8.11 2.27
C LEU A 71 -2.63 -6.85 1.98
N TYR A 72 -3.13 -5.70 2.44
CA TYR A 72 -2.43 -4.44 2.24
C TYR A 72 -2.57 -3.46 3.40
N ALA A 73 -1.63 -2.51 3.47
CA ALA A 73 -1.73 -1.29 4.23
C ALA A 73 -1.18 -0.14 3.37
N VAL A 74 -2.08 0.70 2.84
CA VAL A 74 -1.74 1.72 1.85
C VAL A 74 -2.08 3.11 2.35
N GLY A 75 -1.17 4.07 2.13
CA GLY A 75 -1.40 5.47 2.43
C GLY A 75 -2.56 6.03 1.61
N ILE A 76 -3.31 6.98 2.19
CA ILE A 76 -4.39 7.69 1.52
C ILE A 76 -4.35 9.19 1.82
N GLN A 77 -5.03 9.98 1.01
CA GLN A 77 -5.16 11.43 1.21
C GLN A 77 -6.24 11.74 2.25
N SER A 78 -6.09 12.89 2.90
CA SER A 78 -7.03 13.41 3.90
C SER A 78 -8.46 13.64 3.38
N SER A 79 -8.61 13.83 2.07
CA SER A 79 -9.89 14.03 1.37
C SER A 79 -10.61 12.72 1.01
N THR A 80 -10.00 11.55 1.22
CA THR A 80 -10.65 10.25 0.97
C THR A 80 -11.91 10.14 1.82
N THR A 81 -13.07 9.82 1.19
CA THR A 81 -14.35 9.72 1.88
C THR A 81 -14.67 8.31 2.34
N VAL A 82 -15.15 8.21 3.56
CA VAL A 82 -15.51 6.95 4.21
C VAL A 82 -16.80 7.06 4.99
N TRP A 83 -17.47 5.95 5.21
CA TRP A 83 -18.58 5.81 6.15
C TRP A 83 -18.03 5.57 7.55
N PRO A 84 -18.54 6.31 8.57
CA PRO A 84 -18.19 6.09 9.97
C PRO A 84 -18.39 4.65 10.45
N PRO A 85 -17.71 4.22 11.53
CA PRO A 85 -17.93 2.91 12.13
C PRO A 85 -19.42 2.60 12.35
N GLY A 86 -19.82 1.39 11.96
CA GLY A 86 -21.22 0.93 12.10
C GLY A 86 -22.20 1.59 11.12
N THR A 87 -21.74 2.42 10.19
CA THR A 87 -22.60 3.04 9.16
C THR A 87 -22.28 2.53 7.76
N ALA A 88 -23.26 2.64 6.88
CA ALA A 88 -23.18 2.23 5.49
C ALA A 88 -24.12 3.07 4.64
N PRO A 89 -23.95 3.14 3.30
CA PRO A 89 -24.94 3.78 2.44
C PRO A 89 -26.32 3.15 2.62
N LEU A 90 -27.36 3.95 2.40
CA LEU A 90 -28.74 3.49 2.59
C LEU A 90 -29.13 2.44 1.55
N PRO A 91 -30.01 1.50 1.90
CA PRO A 91 -30.50 0.52 0.96
C PRO A 91 -31.35 1.19 -0.16
N PRO A 92 -31.60 0.49 -1.27
CA PRO A 92 -32.48 0.97 -2.33
C PRO A 92 -33.86 1.36 -1.80
N LYS A 93 -34.47 2.43 -2.33
CA LYS A 93 -35.85 2.77 -1.95
C LYS A 93 -36.81 1.72 -2.51
N PRO A 94 -37.71 1.15 -1.69
CA PRO A 94 -38.80 0.34 -2.20
C PRO A 94 -39.70 1.17 -3.14
N ARG A 95 -40.02 0.62 -4.30
CA ARG A 95 -40.92 1.29 -5.25
C ARG A 95 -42.41 0.93 -4.93
N LYS A 96 -43.27 1.93 -5.06
CA LYS A 96 -44.74 1.75 -4.87
C LYS A 96 -45.43 1.22 -6.12
N THR A 97 -44.78 1.17 -7.29
CA THR A 97 -45.36 0.75 -8.57
C THR A 97 -44.64 -0.49 -9.11
N PRO A 98 -45.31 -1.36 -9.91
CA PRO A 98 -44.70 -2.60 -10.49
C PRO A 98 -43.75 -2.26 -11.63
N SER A 99 -42.68 -1.55 -11.34
CA SER A 99 -41.56 -1.28 -12.25
C SER A 99 -40.31 -1.98 -11.74
N ARG A 100 -39.25 -2.12 -12.60
CA ARG A 100 -38.00 -2.76 -12.24
C ARG A 100 -37.48 -2.25 -10.87
N PRO A 101 -37.24 -3.15 -9.89
CA PRO A 101 -36.83 -2.75 -8.54
C PRO A 101 -35.56 -1.91 -8.57
N ALA A 102 -35.48 -0.85 -7.76
CA ALA A 102 -34.20 -0.19 -7.50
C ALA A 102 -33.30 -1.17 -6.74
N HIS A 103 -32.07 -1.32 -7.17
CA HIS A 103 -31.12 -2.26 -6.58
C HIS A 103 -29.77 -1.61 -6.21
N LEU A 104 -29.66 -0.28 -6.42
CA LEU A 104 -28.43 0.44 -6.08
C LEU A 104 -28.59 1.16 -4.74
N LEU A 105 -27.49 1.17 -4.00
CA LEU A 105 -27.38 1.92 -2.75
C LEU A 105 -27.58 3.42 -2.97
N ARG A 106 -27.92 4.14 -1.93
CA ARG A 106 -28.20 5.58 -2.02
C ARG A 106 -27.65 6.35 -0.82
N ARG A 107 -27.60 7.65 -0.98
CA ARG A 107 -27.33 8.65 0.06
C ARG A 107 -28.52 9.61 0.17
N ASP A 108 -28.62 10.32 1.26
CA ASP A 108 -29.55 11.44 1.40
C ASP A 108 -28.86 12.63 2.10
N GLN A 109 -29.60 13.74 2.29
CA GLN A 109 -29.01 14.98 2.81
C GLN A 109 -28.43 14.84 4.24
N HIS A 110 -28.97 13.93 5.04
CA HIS A 110 -28.56 13.71 6.43
C HIS A 110 -27.69 12.45 6.61
N HIS A 111 -27.47 11.70 5.55
CA HIS A 111 -26.71 10.45 5.58
C HIS A 111 -25.67 10.46 4.46
N GLN A 112 -24.54 11.09 4.77
CA GLN A 112 -23.40 11.31 3.88
C GLN A 112 -22.13 10.73 4.49
N PRO A 113 -21.21 10.24 3.67
CA PRO A 113 -19.88 9.89 4.15
C PRO A 113 -19.08 11.13 4.54
N LEU A 114 -18.08 10.95 5.39
CA LEU A 114 -17.14 11.99 5.81
C LEU A 114 -15.78 11.77 5.16
N SER A 115 -15.00 12.84 5.01
CA SER A 115 -13.58 12.68 4.71
C SER A 115 -12.85 12.07 5.91
N VAL A 116 -11.75 11.36 5.66
CA VAL A 116 -10.96 10.78 6.77
C VAL A 116 -10.39 11.87 7.67
N LYS A 117 -10.20 13.10 7.17
CA LYS A 117 -9.81 14.25 7.98
C LYS A 117 -10.93 14.65 8.94
N GLU A 118 -12.16 14.84 8.45
CA GLU A 118 -13.32 15.16 9.29
C GLU A 118 -13.55 14.06 10.34
N MET A 119 -13.46 12.79 9.93
CA MET A 119 -13.52 11.65 10.83
C MET A 119 -12.47 11.73 11.94
N ALA A 120 -11.23 12.05 11.59
CA ALA A 120 -10.13 12.15 12.54
C ALA A 120 -10.32 13.33 13.52
N LEU A 121 -10.87 14.44 13.07
CA LEU A 121 -11.15 15.61 13.91
C LEU A 121 -12.28 15.37 14.92
N CYS A 122 -13.12 14.35 14.72
CA CYS A 122 -14.11 13.92 15.71
C CYS A 122 -13.52 13.06 16.84
N LEU A 123 -12.23 12.62 16.74
CA LEU A 123 -11.59 11.81 17.76
C LEU A 123 -11.25 12.65 19.01
N THR A 124 -11.40 12.02 20.16
CA THR A 124 -10.94 12.57 21.44
C THR A 124 -9.47 12.17 21.71
N PRO A 125 -8.78 12.89 22.60
CA PRO A 125 -7.43 12.48 23.01
C PRO A 125 -7.36 11.05 23.58
N GLY A 126 -8.46 10.54 24.14
CA GLY A 126 -8.57 9.18 24.66
C GLY A 126 -8.57 8.08 23.60
N ASP A 127 -8.93 8.42 22.35
CA ASP A 127 -8.94 7.49 21.22
C ASP A 127 -7.54 7.28 20.64
N LEU A 128 -6.60 8.16 20.97
CA LEU A 128 -5.25 8.14 20.45
C LEU A 128 -4.31 7.40 21.41
N ARG A 129 -3.59 6.40 20.89
CA ARG A 129 -2.61 5.61 21.62
C ARG A 129 -1.21 5.91 21.14
N ARG A 130 -0.27 6.12 22.07
CA ARG A 130 1.15 6.24 21.75
C ARG A 130 1.70 4.88 21.34
N VAL A 131 2.27 4.80 20.14
CA VAL A 131 2.92 3.59 19.62
C VAL A 131 4.33 3.92 19.17
N SER A 132 5.29 3.10 19.55
CA SER A 132 6.67 3.13 19.07
C SER A 132 6.87 2.02 18.04
N TRP A 133 7.60 2.31 16.94
CA TRP A 133 7.74 1.34 15.84
C TRP A 133 9.17 1.00 15.44
N ARG A 134 10.15 1.81 15.78
CA ARG A 134 11.57 1.49 15.56
C ARG A 134 12.48 2.39 16.39
N GLU A 135 13.73 1.96 16.59
CA GLU A 135 14.81 2.83 17.03
C GLU A 135 15.29 3.69 15.84
N GLY A 136 15.48 4.94 16.08
CA GLY A 136 16.05 5.90 15.15
C GLY A 136 17.41 6.38 15.65
N THR A 137 18.14 7.16 14.86
CA THR A 137 19.45 7.73 15.20
C THR A 137 19.41 8.67 16.41
N ARG A 138 18.24 9.25 16.70
CA ARG A 138 18.04 10.20 17.83
C ARG A 138 17.12 9.66 18.93
N GLY A 139 16.92 8.32 18.98
CA GLY A 139 16.03 7.65 19.93
C GLY A 139 14.84 6.97 19.27
N THR A 140 14.00 6.36 20.10
CA THR A 140 12.85 5.58 19.65
C THR A 140 11.81 6.43 18.91
N MET A 141 11.52 6.07 17.68
CA MET A 141 10.47 6.74 16.89
C MET A 141 9.08 6.32 17.37
N HIS A 142 8.29 7.30 17.76
CA HIS A 142 6.92 7.10 18.23
C HIS A 142 5.99 8.22 17.76
N SER A 143 4.69 7.96 17.76
CA SER A 143 3.64 8.94 17.52
C SER A 143 2.34 8.49 18.20
N ARG A 144 1.28 9.28 18.06
CA ARG A 144 -0.06 8.88 18.50
C ARG A 144 -0.86 8.37 17.30
N PHE A 145 -1.58 7.29 17.52
CA PHE A 145 -2.38 6.63 16.49
C PHE A 145 -3.77 6.30 17.00
N ALA A 146 -4.74 6.39 16.12
CA ALA A 146 -6.06 5.80 16.28
C ALA A 146 -6.34 4.84 15.12
N CYS A 147 -7.19 3.86 15.33
CA CYS A 147 -7.69 2.99 14.27
C CYS A 147 -9.20 2.82 14.39
N LEU A 148 -9.88 2.86 13.26
CA LEU A 148 -11.33 2.76 13.13
C LEU A 148 -11.69 1.74 12.07
N ARG A 149 -12.82 1.04 12.23
CA ARG A 149 -13.41 0.23 11.17
C ARG A 149 -14.33 1.12 10.34
N VAL A 150 -14.01 1.30 9.06
CA VAL A 150 -14.73 2.18 8.15
C VAL A 150 -15.04 1.47 6.84
N ARG A 151 -16.04 1.98 6.09
CA ARG A 151 -16.32 1.54 4.71
C ARG A 151 -15.94 2.66 3.76
N ILE A 152 -15.28 2.32 2.66
CA ILE A 152 -14.97 3.29 1.60
C ILE A 152 -16.26 3.75 0.95
N ALA A 153 -16.37 5.06 0.69
CA ALA A 153 -17.55 5.66 0.08
C ALA A 153 -17.42 5.85 -1.45
N HIS A 154 -16.26 5.49 -2.04
CA HIS A 154 -16.05 5.68 -3.46
C HIS A 154 -17.00 4.80 -4.29
N ARG A 155 -17.81 5.44 -5.17
CA ARG A 155 -18.77 4.76 -6.08
C ARG A 155 -19.76 3.82 -5.39
N ASP A 156 -19.99 3.96 -4.10
CA ASP A 156 -20.92 3.12 -3.34
C ASP A 156 -22.37 3.17 -3.87
N ILE A 157 -22.82 4.34 -4.35
CA ILE A 157 -24.15 4.51 -4.97
C ILE A 157 -24.35 3.72 -6.27
N TRP A 158 -23.29 3.15 -6.84
CA TRP A 158 -23.34 2.31 -8.03
C TRP A 158 -23.24 0.82 -7.69
N ARG A 159 -23.21 0.51 -6.41
CA ARG A 159 -23.12 -0.87 -5.91
C ARG A 159 -24.47 -1.35 -5.40
N LYS A 160 -24.62 -2.67 -5.36
CA LYS A 160 -25.77 -3.34 -4.75
C LYS A 160 -25.57 -3.55 -3.26
N GLU A 161 -24.33 -3.70 -2.84
CA GLU A 161 -23.89 -3.96 -1.48
C GLU A 161 -22.81 -2.95 -1.05
N PRO A 162 -22.77 -2.57 0.23
CA PRO A 162 -21.73 -1.70 0.76
C PRO A 162 -20.34 -2.31 0.57
N HIS A 163 -19.32 -1.45 0.45
CA HIS A 163 -17.94 -1.93 0.54
C HIS A 163 -17.69 -2.66 1.88
N PRO A 164 -16.81 -3.66 1.92
CA PRO A 164 -16.41 -4.30 3.17
C PRO A 164 -15.79 -3.28 4.13
N GLU A 165 -15.85 -3.57 5.42
CA GLU A 165 -15.15 -2.77 6.42
C GLU A 165 -13.65 -2.99 6.33
N GLN A 166 -12.92 -1.90 6.45
CA GLN A 166 -11.47 -1.85 6.44
C GLN A 166 -10.96 -1.05 7.63
N TRP A 167 -9.70 -1.22 7.97
CA TRP A 167 -9.04 -0.38 8.94
C TRP A 167 -8.69 0.98 8.34
N LEU A 168 -9.10 2.05 8.99
CA LEU A 168 -8.55 3.39 8.85
C LEU A 168 -7.57 3.61 10.00
N LEU A 169 -6.28 3.65 9.70
CA LEU A 169 -5.24 4.03 10.65
C LEU A 169 -4.93 5.51 10.47
N ILE A 170 -4.93 6.25 11.57
CA ILE A 170 -4.70 7.70 11.62
C ILE A 170 -3.47 7.96 12.49
N GLU A 171 -2.54 8.75 11.98
CA GLU A 171 -1.41 9.27 12.76
C GLU A 171 -1.62 10.74 13.08
N TRP A 172 -1.59 11.05 14.38
CA TRP A 172 -1.71 12.41 14.88
C TRP A 172 -0.62 12.70 15.92
N PRO A 173 0.54 13.21 15.50
CA PRO A 173 1.61 13.58 16.42
C PRO A 173 1.12 14.59 17.45
N LYS A 174 1.70 14.57 18.67
CA LYS A 174 1.26 15.42 19.78
C LYS A 174 1.44 16.91 19.47
N GLU A 175 2.49 17.22 18.72
CA GLU A 175 2.92 18.58 18.39
C GLU A 175 2.14 19.16 17.21
N GLU A 176 1.37 18.33 16.49
CA GLU A 176 0.65 18.74 15.30
C GLU A 176 -0.81 19.13 15.64
N LYS A 177 -1.27 20.20 15.03
CA LYS A 177 -2.67 20.69 15.19
C LYS A 177 -3.69 19.77 14.53
N GLU A 178 -3.27 19.04 13.48
CA GLU A 178 -4.12 18.17 12.66
C GLU A 178 -3.44 16.82 12.44
N PRO A 179 -4.22 15.77 12.12
CA PRO A 179 -3.65 14.49 11.72
C PRO A 179 -2.77 14.61 10.48
N THR A 180 -1.64 13.92 10.47
CA THR A 180 -0.63 14.07 9.41
C THR A 180 -0.66 12.98 8.35
N LYS A 181 -1.06 11.75 8.73
CA LYS A 181 -1.07 10.60 7.81
C LYS A 181 -2.24 9.68 8.06
N TYR A 182 -2.70 9.06 6.98
CA TYR A 182 -3.83 8.14 6.96
C TYR A 182 -3.49 6.93 6.11
N TRP A 183 -3.95 5.75 6.54
CA TRP A 183 -3.82 4.50 5.79
C TRP A 183 -5.14 3.74 5.80
N LEU A 184 -5.42 3.07 4.68
CA LEU A 184 -6.44 2.03 4.60
C LEU A 184 -5.78 0.66 4.60
N SER A 185 -6.42 -0.31 5.25
CA SER A 185 -5.93 -1.67 5.31
C SER A 185 -7.08 -2.68 5.40
N ASN A 186 -6.97 -3.75 4.63
CA ASN A 186 -7.88 -4.91 4.66
C ASN A 186 -7.38 -6.03 5.59
N LEU A 187 -6.41 -5.76 6.45
CA LEU A 187 -5.91 -6.71 7.44
C LEU A 187 -7.05 -7.21 8.36
N PRO A 188 -6.92 -8.44 8.92
CA PRO A 188 -7.93 -9.04 9.78
C PRO A 188 -8.39 -8.10 10.90
N GLU A 189 -9.67 -8.22 11.29
CA GLU A 189 -10.26 -7.41 12.36
C GLU A 189 -9.56 -7.62 13.71
N SER A 190 -9.01 -8.82 13.93
CA SER A 190 -8.27 -9.16 15.15
C SER A 190 -6.88 -8.56 15.27
N ILE A 191 -6.38 -7.83 14.23
CA ILE A 191 -5.03 -7.27 14.30
C ILE A 191 -4.90 -6.22 15.39
N PRO A 192 -3.91 -6.31 16.29
CA PRO A 192 -3.70 -5.30 17.30
C PRO A 192 -3.14 -4.00 16.67
N LEU A 193 -3.55 -2.84 17.23
CA LEU A 193 -3.10 -1.51 16.76
C LEU A 193 -1.58 -1.42 16.58
N ARG A 194 -0.81 -1.93 17.55
CA ARG A 194 0.65 -1.91 17.47
C ARG A 194 1.17 -2.61 16.22
N ARG A 195 0.57 -3.75 15.85
CA ARG A 195 0.97 -4.51 14.66
C ARG A 195 0.60 -3.77 13.37
N LEU A 196 -0.59 -3.19 13.31
CA LEU A 196 -1.04 -2.38 12.19
C LEU A 196 -0.11 -1.17 11.97
N VAL A 197 0.28 -0.48 13.05
CA VAL A 197 1.24 0.64 12.99
C VAL A 197 2.61 0.17 12.48
N LEU A 198 3.14 -0.93 13.01
CA LEU A 198 4.42 -1.48 12.58
C LEU A 198 4.42 -1.75 11.08
N LEU A 199 3.38 -2.40 10.56
CA LEU A 199 3.24 -2.69 9.12
C LEU A 199 3.15 -1.42 8.29
N ALA A 200 2.25 -0.49 8.62
CA ALA A 200 2.08 0.77 7.89
C ALA A 200 3.37 1.62 7.87
N LYS A 201 4.19 1.52 8.91
CA LYS A 201 5.46 2.24 9.04
C LYS A 201 6.64 1.54 8.38
N GLN A 202 6.55 0.27 7.95
CA GLN A 202 7.66 -0.45 7.32
C GLN A 202 8.05 0.08 5.93
N ARG A 203 7.19 0.87 5.27
CA ARG A 203 7.49 1.42 3.94
C ARG A 203 8.82 2.19 3.84
N TRP A 204 9.35 2.70 4.96
CA TRP A 204 10.66 3.36 4.97
C TRP A 204 11.81 2.44 4.50
N ILE A 205 11.64 1.11 4.58
CA ILE A 205 12.63 0.12 4.11
C ILE A 205 12.84 0.30 2.61
N ILE A 206 11.77 0.49 1.84
CA ILE A 206 11.83 0.72 0.39
C ILE A 206 12.66 1.97 0.05
N GLU A 207 12.47 3.05 0.82
CA GLU A 207 13.22 4.31 0.60
C GLU A 207 14.71 4.10 0.85
N ARG A 208 15.03 3.30 1.85
CA ARG A 208 16.39 2.94 2.18
C ARG A 208 17.02 2.01 1.14
N ASP A 209 16.32 0.96 0.72
CA ASP A 209 16.78 0.04 -0.33
C ASP A 209 17.07 0.83 -1.61
N TYR A 210 16.21 1.78 -1.95
CA TYR A 210 16.44 2.69 -3.08
C TYR A 210 17.65 3.59 -2.89
N GLN A 211 17.91 4.05 -1.68
CA GLN A 211 19.09 4.85 -1.36
C GLN A 211 20.36 4.00 -1.52
N GLU A 212 20.40 2.80 -0.98
CA GLU A 212 21.53 1.86 -1.14
C GLU A 212 21.75 1.50 -2.61
N LEU A 213 20.70 1.16 -3.36
CA LEU A 213 20.77 0.90 -4.80
C LEU A 213 21.38 2.07 -5.59
N LYS A 214 21.00 3.31 -5.27
CA LYS A 214 21.49 4.49 -5.98
C LYS A 214 22.91 4.88 -5.58
N GLN A 215 23.22 4.86 -4.29
CA GLN A 215 24.47 5.41 -3.77
C GLN A 215 25.59 4.37 -3.75
N GLU A 216 25.29 3.15 -3.31
CA GLU A 216 26.31 2.11 -3.13
C GLU A 216 26.49 1.24 -4.40
N LEU A 217 25.39 0.95 -5.11
CA LEU A 217 25.42 0.05 -6.28
C LEU A 217 25.29 0.79 -7.62
N GLY A 218 25.26 2.12 -7.58
CA GLY A 218 25.37 2.94 -8.78
C GLY A 218 24.12 2.96 -9.67
N LEU A 219 22.94 2.56 -9.20
CA LEU A 219 21.71 2.64 -10.00
C LEU A 219 21.43 4.06 -10.53
N GLY A 220 21.84 5.08 -9.80
CA GLY A 220 21.75 6.48 -10.22
C GLY A 220 22.85 6.95 -11.18
N HIS A 221 23.86 6.15 -11.49
CA HIS A 221 25.05 6.54 -12.27
C HIS A 221 24.96 6.18 -13.76
N PHE A 222 23.79 5.73 -14.22
CA PHE A 222 23.60 5.43 -15.64
C PHE A 222 23.50 6.72 -16.46
N GLU A 223 24.51 7.00 -17.26
CA GLU A 223 24.56 8.17 -18.15
C GLU A 223 24.12 7.88 -19.59
N GLY A 224 23.85 6.61 -19.91
CA GLY A 224 23.39 6.18 -21.21
C GLY A 224 21.97 6.67 -21.52
N ARG A 225 21.62 6.71 -22.84
CA ARG A 225 20.30 7.16 -23.31
C ARG A 225 19.46 6.03 -23.94
N GLY A 226 20.02 4.83 -24.06
CA GLY A 226 19.35 3.69 -24.69
C GLY A 226 18.52 2.89 -23.70
N TRP A 227 17.34 2.45 -24.15
CA TRP A 227 16.42 1.61 -23.39
C TRP A 227 17.07 0.31 -22.89
N ARG A 228 17.70 -0.44 -23.80
CA ARG A 228 18.39 -1.70 -23.48
C ARG A 228 19.50 -1.51 -22.46
N GLY A 229 20.33 -0.47 -22.66
CA GLY A 229 21.44 -0.16 -21.76
C GLY A 229 20.97 0.14 -20.34
N PHE A 230 19.89 0.93 -20.20
CA PHE A 230 19.30 1.22 -18.89
C PHE A 230 18.78 -0.06 -18.20
N HIS A 231 18.04 -0.90 -18.94
CA HIS A 231 17.51 -2.15 -18.37
C HIS A 231 18.62 -3.11 -17.94
N HIS A 232 19.68 -3.23 -18.75
CA HIS A 232 20.83 -4.05 -18.39
C HIS A 232 21.51 -3.56 -17.11
N HIS A 233 21.81 -2.25 -17.04
CA HIS A 233 22.39 -1.63 -15.86
C HIS A 233 21.52 -1.78 -14.62
N ALA A 234 20.24 -1.47 -14.71
CA ALA A 234 19.31 -1.59 -13.59
C ALA A 234 19.18 -3.04 -13.09
N SER A 235 19.10 -4.01 -14.01
CA SER A 235 19.03 -5.43 -13.64
C SER A 235 20.28 -5.91 -12.91
N LEU A 236 21.47 -5.49 -13.32
CA LEU A 236 22.71 -5.81 -12.63
C LEU A 236 22.77 -5.20 -11.22
N CYS A 237 22.38 -3.93 -11.07
CA CYS A 237 22.31 -3.28 -9.75
C CYS A 237 21.33 -4.01 -8.81
N ILE A 238 20.15 -4.37 -9.30
CA ILE A 238 19.12 -5.08 -8.51
C ILE A 238 19.61 -6.49 -8.14
N ALA A 239 20.24 -7.21 -9.08
CA ALA A 239 20.77 -8.54 -8.81
C ALA A 239 21.91 -8.50 -7.77
N ALA A 240 22.83 -7.54 -7.89
CA ALA A 240 23.89 -7.33 -6.91
C ALA A 240 23.32 -6.98 -5.52
N TYR A 241 22.29 -6.15 -5.46
CA TYR A 241 21.61 -5.82 -4.20
C TYR A 241 20.96 -7.05 -3.57
N GLY A 242 20.22 -7.83 -4.37
CA GLY A 242 19.61 -9.07 -3.91
C GLY A 242 20.63 -10.08 -3.37
N PHE A 243 21.77 -10.21 -4.04
CA PHE A 243 22.88 -11.04 -3.56
C PHE A 243 23.40 -10.55 -2.19
N LEU A 244 23.68 -9.25 -2.04
CA LEU A 244 24.17 -8.69 -0.78
C LEU A 244 23.14 -8.84 0.37
N VAL A 245 21.86 -8.66 0.09
CA VAL A 245 20.79 -8.88 1.08
C VAL A 245 20.75 -10.34 1.50
N ARG A 246 20.83 -11.29 0.53
CA ARG A 246 20.89 -12.71 0.81
C ARG A 246 22.09 -13.07 1.69
N GLU A 247 23.28 -12.58 1.36
CA GLU A 247 24.51 -12.86 2.14
C GLU A 247 24.38 -12.31 3.57
N ARG A 248 23.84 -11.10 3.75
CA ARG A 248 23.56 -10.53 5.09
C ARG A 248 22.57 -11.37 5.90
N CYS A 249 21.59 -12.02 5.25
CA CYS A 249 20.66 -12.94 5.92
C CYS A 249 21.30 -14.25 6.33
N LEU A 250 22.20 -14.79 5.49
CA LEU A 250 22.91 -16.05 5.76
C LEU A 250 24.05 -15.88 6.78
N PHE A 251 24.72 -14.75 6.73
CA PHE A 251 25.88 -14.42 7.56
C PHE A 251 25.63 -13.11 8.33
N PRO A 252 24.73 -13.13 9.35
CA PRO A 252 24.44 -11.92 10.10
C PRO A 252 25.70 -11.48 10.87
N PRO A 253 25.96 -10.17 10.98
CA PRO A 253 27.10 -9.66 11.74
C PRO A 253 27.01 -10.06 13.21
N PRO A 254 28.15 -10.23 13.91
CA PRO A 254 28.16 -10.64 15.31
C PRO A 254 27.43 -9.64 16.22
N PRO A 255 26.85 -10.10 17.35
CA PRO A 255 25.91 -9.32 18.18
C PRO A 255 26.46 -8.05 18.84
N GLY A 256 27.63 -7.57 18.57
CA GLY A 256 28.20 -6.33 19.08
C GLY A 256 28.30 -5.20 18.04
N GLU A 257 28.41 -5.55 16.78
CA GLU A 257 28.38 -4.59 15.64
C GLU A 257 26.95 -4.35 15.13
N SER A 258 26.05 -5.26 15.47
CA SER A 258 24.65 -5.29 15.07
C SER A 258 23.85 -4.08 15.57
N GLN A 259 24.22 -3.40 16.64
CA GLN A 259 23.48 -2.21 17.12
C GLN A 259 23.64 -1.00 16.20
N ARG A 260 24.71 -0.86 15.46
CA ARG A 260 24.87 0.14 14.39
C ARG A 260 24.27 -0.32 13.06
N ALA A 261 24.29 -1.64 12.79
CA ALA A 261 23.70 -2.26 11.62
C ALA A 261 22.25 -2.73 11.82
N ALA A 262 21.80 -3.00 13.05
CA ALA A 262 20.42 -3.44 13.37
C ALA A 262 19.38 -2.29 13.30
N SER A 263 19.79 -1.06 13.05
CA SER A 263 18.87 -0.10 12.43
C SER A 263 18.45 -0.58 11.01
N LEU A 264 19.08 -1.61 10.46
CA LEU A 264 18.95 -2.14 9.10
C LEU A 264 18.06 -3.38 8.96
N HIS A 265 17.91 -4.15 10.02
CA HIS A 265 17.15 -5.41 9.96
C HIS A 265 16.19 -5.52 11.13
N LEU A 266 14.98 -5.00 10.96
CA LEU A 266 13.85 -5.70 11.54
C LEU A 266 13.72 -7.00 10.73
N PRO A 267 13.84 -8.20 11.34
CA PRO A 267 13.44 -9.42 10.66
C PRO A 267 12.02 -9.16 10.18
N LEU A 268 11.76 -9.41 8.90
CA LEU A 268 10.39 -9.46 8.39
C LEU A 268 9.63 -10.29 9.41
N PRO A 269 8.60 -9.77 10.05
CA PRO A 269 7.84 -10.54 11.00
C PRO A 269 7.36 -11.76 10.25
N ARG A 270 7.84 -12.95 10.64
CA ARG A 270 7.27 -14.20 10.13
C ARG A 270 5.77 -14.06 10.25
N PRO A 271 4.99 -14.34 9.22
CA PRO A 271 3.56 -14.31 9.30
C PRO A 271 3.10 -15.44 10.23
N GLU A 272 3.11 -15.20 11.54
CA GLU A 272 2.33 -15.98 12.51
C GLU A 272 0.85 -15.56 12.44
N LEU A 273 0.39 -15.15 11.27
CA LEU A 273 -1.00 -15.11 10.93
C LEU A 273 -1.31 -16.51 10.40
N GLY A 274 -2.01 -17.31 11.20
CA GLY A 274 -2.59 -18.58 10.80
C GLY A 274 -3.59 -18.37 9.65
N TYR A 275 -3.08 -18.00 8.49
CA TYR A 275 -3.79 -17.99 7.23
C TYR A 275 -3.65 -19.38 6.64
N THR A 276 -4.61 -20.24 6.93
CA THR A 276 -4.90 -21.42 6.11
C THR A 276 -5.69 -20.93 4.91
N PRO A 277 -5.19 -21.06 3.67
CA PRO A 277 -5.99 -20.79 2.48
C PRO A 277 -7.19 -21.72 2.50
N ARG A 278 -8.42 -21.17 2.55
CA ARG A 278 -9.64 -21.91 2.26
C ARG A 278 -9.63 -22.24 0.78
N GLY A 279 -9.35 -23.48 0.43
CA GLY A 279 -9.51 -23.92 -0.95
C GLY A 279 -8.54 -25.01 -1.37
N ALA A 280 -8.55 -26.13 -0.69
CA ALA A 280 -8.18 -27.42 -1.27
C ALA A 280 -9.02 -28.48 -0.52
N ALA A 281 -10.30 -28.50 -0.85
CA ALA A 281 -11.19 -29.59 -0.48
C ALA A 281 -11.71 -30.22 -1.76
N ASP A 282 -11.25 -31.45 -1.97
CA ASP A 282 -11.95 -32.56 -2.63
C ASP A 282 -12.20 -32.46 -4.13
N ALA A 283 -11.25 -32.97 -4.89
CA ALA A 283 -11.49 -33.73 -6.10
C ALA A 283 -11.17 -35.21 -5.79
N HIS A 284 -12.22 -35.94 -5.48
CA HIS A 284 -12.30 -37.40 -5.71
C HIS A 284 -13.56 -37.68 -6.51
#